data_9c8271097a2d2de633314ab1a45c979a
#
_entry.id   9c8271097a2d2de633314ab1a45c979a
#
_cell.length_a   1.000
_cell.length_b   1.000
_cell.length_c   1.000
_cell.angle_alpha   90.00
_cell.angle_beta   90.00
_cell.angle_gamma   90.00
#
_symmetry.space_group_name_H-M   'P 1'
#
loop_
_entity.id
_entity.type
_entity.pdbx_description
1 polymer ?
#
loop_
_entity_poly.entity_id
_entity_poly.type
_entity_poly.pdbx_seq_one_letter_code
_entity_poly.pdbx_strand_id
1 'polypeptide(L)'
;MAKECSFDIVSEYNKQELVNAIDQVKRELTTRFDLKDSNSQVDLDADKSVTITTNDEMKLKNIVDILQSKLVKRNLSLKILDAQAPENALGGNVRQVFNLKKGLTQELAKKIVSDIKATKLKVQASIQGEQVRVSGKDKDDLQAVIQMLRKNDDKYDYPLQFTNYR
;
A
#
# COMPACT_ATOMS: atom_id res chain seq x y z
N MET A 1 -21.00 25.30 22.89
CA MET A 1 -19.61 24.93 22.52
C MET A 1 -19.58 24.39 21.12
N ALA A 2 -18.65 24.88 20.33
CA ALA A 2 -18.45 24.35 18.99
C ALA A 2 -17.95 22.91 19.08
N LYS A 3 -18.58 22.02 18.31
CA LYS A 3 -18.15 20.63 18.24
C LYS A 3 -16.81 20.55 17.49
N GLU A 4 -15.87 19.86 18.06
CA GLU A 4 -14.65 19.51 17.34
C GLU A 4 -14.97 18.49 16.24
N CYS A 5 -14.41 18.73 15.06
CA CYS A 5 -14.45 17.78 13.97
C CYS A 5 -13.14 16.99 13.97
N SER A 6 -13.17 15.78 13.46
CA SER A 6 -11.96 14.96 13.37
C SER A 6 -12.03 13.99 12.22
N PHE A 7 -10.88 13.47 11.84
CA PHE A 7 -10.74 12.33 10.95
C PHE A 7 -9.46 11.58 11.29
N ASP A 8 -9.36 10.36 10.80
CA ASP A 8 -8.19 9.52 11.01
C ASP A 8 -7.44 9.30 9.71
N ILE A 9 -6.11 9.39 9.77
CA ILE A 9 -5.21 9.03 8.68
C ILE A 9 -4.74 7.62 8.94
N VAL A 10 -5.01 6.72 8.01
CA VAL A 10 -4.67 5.31 8.12
C VAL A 10 -3.92 4.85 6.87
N SER A 11 -3.24 3.73 6.96
CA SER A 11 -2.66 3.06 5.81
C SER A 11 -3.14 1.62 5.81
N GLU A 12 -4.13 1.35 4.99
CA GLU A 12 -4.78 0.06 4.92
C GLU A 12 -5.04 -0.30 3.46
N TYR A 13 -5.40 -1.55 3.22
CA TYR A 13 -5.86 -2.00 1.92
C TYR A 13 -7.00 -2.99 2.13
N ASN A 14 -7.85 -3.12 1.11
CA ASN A 14 -8.93 -4.09 1.14
C ASN A 14 -8.36 -5.49 0.91
N LYS A 15 -8.40 -6.31 1.94
CA LYS A 15 -7.82 -7.67 1.91
C LYS A 15 -8.48 -8.55 0.85
N GLN A 16 -9.80 -8.46 0.69
CA GLN A 16 -10.51 -9.28 -0.30
C GLN A 16 -10.10 -8.86 -1.72
N GLU A 17 -9.93 -7.56 -1.97
CA GLU A 17 -9.49 -7.09 -3.27
C GLU A 17 -8.05 -7.55 -3.57
N LEU A 18 -7.20 -7.62 -2.55
CA LEU A 18 -5.86 -8.17 -2.74
C LEU A 18 -5.93 -9.64 -3.14
N VAL A 19 -6.74 -10.44 -2.44
CA VAL A 19 -6.94 -11.87 -2.79
C VAL A 19 -7.44 -11.99 -4.22
N ASN A 20 -8.40 -11.16 -4.63
CA ASN A 20 -8.95 -11.19 -5.98
C ASN A 20 -7.88 -10.84 -7.02
N ALA A 21 -7.04 -9.86 -6.74
CA ALA A 21 -5.93 -9.48 -7.63
C ALA A 21 -4.95 -10.63 -7.79
N ILE A 22 -4.56 -11.27 -6.70
CA ILE A 22 -3.64 -12.41 -6.73
C ILE A 22 -4.24 -13.58 -7.53
N ASP A 23 -5.54 -13.86 -7.35
CA ASP A 23 -6.21 -14.91 -8.12
C ASP A 23 -6.19 -14.60 -9.62
N GLN A 24 -6.34 -13.34 -10.01
CA GLN A 24 -6.25 -12.93 -11.41
C GLN A 24 -4.83 -13.11 -11.96
N VAL A 25 -3.81 -12.81 -11.15
CA VAL A 25 -2.42 -13.06 -11.53
C VAL A 25 -2.21 -14.55 -11.78
N LYS A 26 -2.66 -15.40 -10.87
CA LYS A 26 -2.53 -16.86 -11.01
C LYS A 26 -3.18 -17.37 -12.29
N ARG A 27 -4.35 -16.85 -12.65
CA ARG A 27 -5.04 -17.22 -13.90
C ARG A 27 -4.21 -16.85 -15.12
N GLU A 28 -3.63 -15.65 -15.15
CA GLU A 28 -2.81 -15.24 -16.29
C GLU A 28 -1.56 -16.09 -16.43
N LEU A 29 -0.96 -16.55 -15.32
CA LEU A 29 0.20 -17.41 -15.38
C LEU A 29 -0.09 -18.73 -16.10
N THR A 30 -1.31 -19.22 -16.03
CA THR A 30 -1.71 -20.46 -16.69
C THR A 30 -2.16 -20.28 -18.12
N THR A 31 -2.55 -19.06 -18.52
CA THR A 31 -3.13 -18.76 -19.83
C THR A 31 -2.19 -18.02 -20.77
N ARG A 32 -1.25 -17.20 -20.23
CA ARG A 32 -0.32 -16.46 -21.08
C ARG A 32 0.68 -17.41 -21.72
N PHE A 33 0.83 -17.27 -23.02
CA PHE A 33 1.70 -18.12 -23.82
C PHE A 33 3.14 -18.09 -23.36
N ASP A 34 3.64 -16.92 -22.95
CA ASP A 34 5.02 -16.72 -22.51
C ASP A 34 5.30 -17.24 -21.10
N LEU A 35 4.25 -17.58 -20.31
CA LEU A 35 4.40 -17.94 -18.91
C LEU A 35 3.84 -19.31 -18.53
N LYS A 36 2.95 -19.88 -19.35
CA LYS A 36 2.21 -21.11 -18.98
C LYS A 36 3.10 -22.31 -18.70
N ASP A 37 4.29 -22.40 -19.29
CA ASP A 37 5.21 -23.54 -19.12
C ASP A 37 6.41 -23.18 -18.25
N SER A 38 6.36 -22.07 -17.49
CA SER A 38 7.49 -21.59 -16.71
C SER A 38 7.53 -22.10 -15.28
N ASN A 39 6.56 -22.92 -14.86
CA ASN A 39 6.37 -23.31 -13.45
C ASN A 39 6.30 -22.10 -12.51
N SER A 40 5.76 -21.01 -12.99
CA SER A 40 5.65 -19.78 -12.22
C SER A 40 4.59 -19.94 -11.13
N GLN A 41 4.88 -19.38 -9.96
CA GLN A 41 3.98 -19.40 -8.82
C GLN A 41 3.90 -18.02 -8.19
N VAL A 42 2.71 -17.67 -7.73
CA VAL A 42 2.46 -16.46 -6.93
C VAL A 42 1.73 -16.90 -5.67
N ASP A 43 2.33 -16.69 -4.53
CA ASP A 43 1.77 -17.10 -3.25
C ASP A 43 1.53 -15.90 -2.36
N LEU A 44 0.33 -15.84 -1.77
CA LEU A 44 -0.04 -14.82 -0.78
C LEU A 44 0.01 -15.44 0.60
N ASP A 45 0.88 -14.91 1.47
CA ASP A 45 0.97 -15.30 2.87
C ASP A 45 0.20 -14.28 3.73
N ALA A 46 -1.10 -14.49 3.84
CA ALA A 46 -2.04 -13.68 4.63
C ALA A 46 -1.81 -12.18 4.42
N ASP A 47 -1.60 -11.41 5.50
CA ASP A 47 -1.30 -9.97 5.44
C ASP A 47 0.20 -9.67 5.45
N LYS A 48 1.05 -10.68 5.23
CA LYS A 48 2.50 -10.54 5.40
C LYS A 48 3.23 -10.26 4.11
N SER A 49 3.00 -11.08 3.07
CA SER A 49 3.82 -11.00 1.88
C SER A 49 3.18 -11.67 0.67
N VAL A 50 3.64 -11.24 -0.51
CA VAL A 50 3.40 -11.91 -1.79
C VAL A 50 4.75 -12.40 -2.28
N THR A 51 4.84 -13.68 -2.66
CA THR A 51 6.06 -14.29 -3.17
C THR A 51 5.85 -14.74 -4.61
N ILE A 52 6.75 -14.34 -5.51
CA ILE A 52 6.74 -14.76 -6.91
C ILE A 52 7.95 -15.66 -7.14
N THR A 53 7.72 -16.84 -7.72
CA THR A 53 8.77 -17.79 -8.10
C THR A 53 8.61 -18.13 -9.57
N THR A 54 9.70 -18.06 -10.34
CA THR A 54 9.70 -18.40 -11.75
C THR A 54 11.10 -18.90 -12.15
N ASN A 55 11.27 -19.25 -13.44
CA ASN A 55 12.50 -19.89 -13.90
C ASN A 55 13.53 -18.95 -14.53
N ASP A 56 13.23 -17.67 -14.73
CA ASP A 56 14.22 -16.68 -15.15
C ASP A 56 13.82 -15.25 -14.75
N GLU A 57 14.79 -14.33 -14.80
CA GLU A 57 14.60 -12.96 -14.38
C GLU A 57 13.68 -12.16 -15.29
N MET A 58 13.68 -12.45 -16.60
CA MET A 58 12.80 -11.76 -17.54
C MET A 58 11.34 -12.09 -17.24
N LYS A 59 11.04 -13.35 -16.99
CA LYS A 59 9.69 -13.79 -16.61
C LYS A 59 9.29 -13.21 -15.27
N LEU A 60 10.23 -13.08 -14.33
CA LEU A 60 9.95 -12.45 -13.04
C LEU A 60 9.46 -11.01 -13.26
N LYS A 61 10.15 -10.22 -14.09
CA LYS A 61 9.73 -8.85 -14.40
C LYS A 61 8.32 -8.83 -15.01
N ASN A 62 8.05 -9.75 -15.93
CA ASN A 62 6.74 -9.83 -16.58
C ASN A 62 5.63 -10.14 -15.55
N ILE A 63 5.90 -11.03 -14.63
CA ILE A 63 4.93 -11.38 -13.59
C ILE A 63 4.71 -10.22 -12.62
N VAL A 64 5.78 -9.50 -12.26
CA VAL A 64 5.66 -8.28 -11.43
C VAL A 64 4.76 -7.25 -12.12
N ASP A 65 4.93 -7.06 -13.43
CA ASP A 65 4.09 -6.14 -14.20
C ASP A 65 2.62 -6.58 -14.18
N ILE A 66 2.35 -7.88 -14.30
CA ILE A 66 0.99 -8.42 -14.19
C ILE A 66 0.42 -8.14 -12.81
N LEU A 67 1.19 -8.42 -11.76
CA LEU A 67 0.78 -8.17 -10.37
C LEU A 67 0.40 -6.69 -10.18
N GLN A 68 1.27 -5.78 -10.60
CA GLN A 68 1.01 -4.35 -10.48
C GLN A 68 -0.24 -3.94 -11.24
N SER A 69 -0.43 -4.45 -12.46
CA SER A 69 -1.61 -4.17 -13.27
C SER A 69 -2.90 -4.62 -12.59
N LYS A 70 -2.90 -5.81 -11.98
CA LYS A 70 -4.09 -6.32 -11.30
C LYS A 70 -4.41 -5.53 -10.04
N LEU A 71 -3.38 -5.12 -9.30
CA LEU A 71 -3.57 -4.26 -8.13
C LEU A 71 -4.22 -2.93 -8.51
N VAL A 72 -3.70 -2.28 -9.56
CA VAL A 72 -4.24 -1.00 -10.02
C VAL A 72 -5.71 -1.14 -10.47
N LYS A 73 -6.02 -2.21 -11.22
CA LYS A 73 -7.40 -2.45 -11.67
C LYS A 73 -8.38 -2.66 -10.51
N ARG A 74 -7.88 -3.12 -9.38
CA ARG A 74 -8.69 -3.33 -8.17
C ARG A 74 -8.63 -2.14 -7.21
N ASN A 75 -8.13 -0.98 -7.68
CA ASN A 75 -8.00 0.24 -6.88
C ASN A 75 -7.10 0.09 -5.65
N LEU A 76 -6.13 -0.81 -5.74
CA LEU A 76 -5.10 -0.97 -4.70
C LEU A 76 -3.88 -0.15 -5.08
N SER A 77 -3.31 0.54 -4.10
CA SER A 77 -2.08 1.29 -4.29
C SER A 77 -0.88 0.35 -4.44
N LEU A 78 0.01 0.64 -5.38
CA LEU A 78 1.26 -0.11 -5.50
C LEU A 78 2.18 0.10 -4.29
N LYS A 79 1.93 1.12 -3.49
CA LYS A 79 2.69 1.41 -2.28
C LYS A 79 2.49 0.37 -1.18
N ILE A 80 1.49 -0.51 -1.29
CA ILE A 80 1.33 -1.60 -0.32
C ILE A 80 2.43 -2.65 -0.46
N LEU A 81 3.16 -2.66 -1.58
CA LEU A 81 4.22 -3.63 -1.85
C LEU A 81 5.59 -3.05 -1.46
N ASP A 82 6.29 -3.76 -0.60
CA ASP A 82 7.68 -3.46 -0.25
C ASP A 82 8.56 -4.54 -0.89
N ALA A 83 9.09 -4.23 -2.07
CA ALA A 83 9.85 -5.18 -2.86
C ALA A 83 11.20 -5.48 -2.23
N GLN A 84 11.48 -6.76 -2.05
CA GLN A 84 12.79 -7.23 -1.62
C GLN A 84 13.63 -7.59 -2.84
N ALA A 85 14.94 -7.71 -2.68
CA ALA A 85 15.81 -8.10 -3.78
C ALA A 85 15.48 -9.52 -4.24
N PRO A 86 15.44 -9.76 -5.57
CA PRO A 86 15.29 -11.13 -6.07
C PRO A 86 16.43 -12.02 -5.59
N GLU A 87 16.11 -13.28 -5.33
CA GLU A 87 17.10 -14.26 -4.88
C GLU A 87 16.98 -15.54 -5.70
N ASN A 88 18.05 -16.32 -5.72
CA ASN A 88 18.03 -17.62 -6.36
C ASN A 88 17.28 -18.61 -5.48
N ALA A 89 16.50 -19.48 -6.12
CA ALA A 89 15.74 -20.54 -5.49
C ALA A 89 16.15 -21.91 -6.04
N LEU A 90 15.62 -22.97 -5.44
CA LEU A 90 15.95 -24.34 -5.86
C LEU A 90 15.60 -24.58 -7.33
N GLY A 91 16.41 -25.42 -8.00
CA GLY A 91 16.15 -25.81 -9.39
C GLY A 91 16.45 -24.74 -10.42
N GLY A 92 17.31 -23.77 -10.11
CA GLY A 92 17.64 -22.68 -11.02
C GLY A 92 16.58 -21.61 -11.10
N ASN A 93 15.58 -21.65 -10.22
CA ASN A 93 14.51 -20.65 -10.18
C ASN A 93 15.00 -19.35 -9.53
N VAL A 94 14.22 -18.29 -9.76
CA VAL A 94 14.38 -17.00 -9.07
C VAL A 94 13.12 -16.74 -8.27
N ARG A 95 13.28 -16.07 -7.14
CA ARG A 95 12.18 -15.75 -6.25
C ARG A 95 12.29 -14.31 -5.78
N GLN A 96 11.17 -13.62 -5.71
CA GLN A 96 11.10 -12.29 -5.14
C GLN A 96 9.95 -12.20 -4.15
N VAL A 97 10.23 -11.64 -2.99
CA VAL A 97 9.25 -11.42 -1.93
C VAL A 97 8.89 -9.95 -1.91
N PHE A 98 7.59 -9.68 -1.82
CA PHE A 98 7.05 -8.34 -1.60
C PHE A 98 6.37 -8.35 -0.24
N ASN A 99 6.94 -7.65 0.72
CA ASN A 99 6.30 -7.52 2.02
C ASN A 99 5.12 -6.56 1.90
N LEU A 100 4.03 -6.86 2.59
CA LEU A 100 2.82 -6.03 2.55
C LEU A 100 2.89 -4.97 3.64
N LYS A 101 2.56 -3.73 3.27
CA LYS A 101 2.56 -2.60 4.18
C LYS A 101 1.13 -2.33 4.65
N LYS A 102 0.92 -2.42 5.95
CA LYS A 102 -0.37 -2.14 6.57
C LYS A 102 -0.15 -1.48 7.92
N GLY A 103 -0.82 -0.35 8.14
CA GLY A 103 -0.64 0.46 9.33
C GLY A 103 0.54 1.42 9.21
N LEU A 104 0.40 2.61 9.78
CA LEU A 104 1.48 3.60 9.77
C LEU A 104 2.57 3.21 10.76
N THR A 105 3.83 3.29 10.32
CA THR A 105 4.96 3.17 11.24
C THR A 105 5.04 4.40 12.12
N GLN A 106 5.72 4.29 13.27
CA GLN A 106 5.94 5.44 14.16
C GLN A 106 6.70 6.56 13.45
N GLU A 107 7.70 6.21 12.64
CA GLU A 107 8.47 7.20 11.88
C GLU A 107 7.60 7.96 10.89
N LEU A 108 6.77 7.24 10.14
CA LEU A 108 5.88 7.86 9.17
C LEU A 108 4.81 8.71 9.86
N ALA A 109 4.24 8.21 10.95
CA ALA A 109 3.25 8.95 11.72
C ALA A 109 3.83 10.26 12.25
N LYS A 110 5.06 10.24 12.77
CA LYS A 110 5.74 11.44 13.23
C LYS A 110 6.00 12.43 12.09
N LYS A 111 6.38 11.94 10.92
CA LYS A 111 6.58 12.78 9.73
C LYS A 111 5.28 13.45 9.32
N ILE A 112 4.18 12.71 9.29
CA ILE A 112 2.87 13.24 8.94
C ILE A 112 2.46 14.33 9.94
N VAL A 113 2.61 14.08 11.24
CA VAL A 113 2.29 15.06 12.28
C VAL A 113 3.14 16.33 12.12
N SER A 114 4.42 16.17 11.83
CA SER A 114 5.33 17.29 11.60
C SER A 114 4.91 18.10 10.38
N ASP A 115 4.55 17.44 9.28
CA ASP A 115 4.11 18.09 8.05
C ASP A 115 2.80 18.86 8.28
N ILE A 116 1.88 18.31 9.08
CA ILE A 116 0.65 18.99 9.46
C ILE A 116 0.94 20.25 10.28
N LYS A 117 1.82 20.15 11.26
CA LYS A 117 2.22 21.30 12.09
C LYS A 117 2.85 22.41 11.24
N ALA A 118 3.61 22.04 10.23
CA ALA A 118 4.26 23.00 9.34
C ALA A 118 3.27 23.84 8.53
N THR A 119 2.02 23.38 8.36
CA THR A 119 0.99 24.15 7.66
C THR A 119 0.47 25.33 8.48
N LYS A 120 0.67 25.30 9.80
CA LYS A 120 0.15 26.29 10.75
C LYS A 120 -1.37 26.39 10.76
N LEU A 121 -2.07 25.40 10.27
CA LEU A 121 -3.52 25.29 10.37
C LEU A 121 -3.95 25.07 11.82
N LYS A 122 -5.16 25.48 12.14
CA LYS A 122 -5.71 25.36 13.50
C LYS A 122 -6.25 23.98 13.76
N VAL A 123 -5.37 22.99 13.71
CA VAL A 123 -5.70 21.57 13.92
C VAL A 123 -4.70 20.96 14.89
N GLN A 124 -5.12 19.88 15.51
CA GLN A 124 -4.26 19.05 16.35
C GLN A 124 -4.12 17.67 15.71
N ALA A 125 -2.90 17.16 15.67
CA ALA A 125 -2.62 15.84 15.16
C ALA A 125 -1.98 15.01 16.26
N SER A 126 -2.52 13.81 16.49
CA SER A 126 -2.01 12.90 17.51
C SER A 126 -1.86 11.50 16.94
N ILE A 127 -0.77 10.83 17.33
CA ILE A 127 -0.52 9.45 16.92
C ILE A 127 -1.31 8.52 17.84
N GLN A 128 -2.13 7.64 17.25
CA GLN A 128 -2.92 6.68 17.99
C GLN A 128 -2.69 5.29 17.38
N GLY A 129 -1.77 4.52 17.99
CA GLY A 129 -1.40 3.21 17.45
C GLY A 129 -0.77 3.33 16.07
N GLU A 130 -1.41 2.75 15.07
CA GLU A 130 -0.94 2.75 13.69
C GLU A 130 -1.65 3.79 12.82
N GLN A 131 -2.23 4.81 13.43
CA GLN A 131 -2.95 5.86 12.72
C GLN A 131 -2.68 7.23 13.34
N VAL A 132 -3.05 8.28 12.61
CA VAL A 132 -2.96 9.66 13.10
C VAL A 132 -4.36 10.25 13.12
N ARG A 133 -4.78 10.79 14.25
CA ARG A 133 -6.05 11.50 14.39
C ARG A 133 -5.81 13.00 14.27
N VAL A 134 -6.57 13.63 13.38
CA VAL A 134 -6.53 15.07 13.18
C VAL A 134 -7.86 15.64 13.65
N SER A 135 -7.81 16.65 14.51
CA SER A 135 -9.01 17.31 15.03
C SER A 135 -8.89 18.82 14.93
N GLY A 136 -10.03 19.49 14.85
CA GLY A 136 -10.10 20.93 14.78
C GLY A 136 -11.54 21.40 14.84
N LYS A 137 -11.73 22.71 15.04
CA LYS A 137 -13.07 23.29 15.14
C LYS A 137 -13.68 23.56 13.76
N ASP A 138 -12.86 23.75 12.76
CA ASP A 138 -13.29 24.15 11.42
C ASP A 138 -13.04 23.02 10.43
N LYS A 139 -14.11 22.59 9.75
CA LYS A 139 -14.03 21.55 8.72
C LYS A 139 -13.13 21.96 7.56
N ASP A 140 -13.10 23.25 7.23
CA ASP A 140 -12.25 23.76 6.15
C ASP A 140 -10.77 23.54 6.45
N ASP A 141 -10.36 23.69 7.71
CA ASP A 141 -8.98 23.40 8.13
C ASP A 141 -8.66 21.91 7.99
N LEU A 142 -9.63 21.04 8.35
CA LEU A 142 -9.45 19.60 8.16
C LEU A 142 -9.33 19.22 6.68
N GLN A 143 -10.15 19.82 5.82
CA GLN A 143 -10.07 19.60 4.38
C GLN A 143 -8.74 20.11 3.81
N ALA A 144 -8.23 21.21 4.32
CA ALA A 144 -6.93 21.73 3.92
C ALA A 144 -5.80 20.74 4.25
N VAL A 145 -5.86 20.08 5.41
CA VAL A 145 -4.91 19.04 5.78
C VAL A 145 -4.97 17.87 4.79
N ILE A 146 -6.17 17.40 4.47
CA ILE A 146 -6.36 16.31 3.51
C ILE A 146 -5.79 16.68 2.15
N GLN A 147 -6.07 17.88 1.65
CA GLN A 147 -5.57 18.35 0.37
C GLN A 147 -4.03 18.42 0.35
N MET A 148 -3.44 18.91 1.43
CA MET A 148 -1.98 18.99 1.56
C MET A 148 -1.35 17.60 1.50
N LEU A 149 -1.92 16.63 2.23
CA LEU A 149 -1.40 15.27 2.25
C LEU A 149 -1.57 14.58 0.90
N ARG A 150 -2.69 14.78 0.22
CA ARG A 150 -2.91 14.24 -1.13
C ARG A 150 -1.92 14.84 -2.14
N LYS A 151 -1.68 16.13 -2.05
CA LYS A 151 -0.74 16.82 -2.94
C LYS A 151 0.68 16.33 -2.75
N ASN A 152 1.04 15.93 -1.54
CA ASN A 152 2.38 15.44 -1.18
C ASN A 152 2.45 13.92 -1.09
N ASP A 153 1.53 13.21 -1.74
CA ASP A 153 1.44 11.75 -1.67
C ASP A 153 2.74 11.05 -2.07
N ASP A 154 3.48 11.63 -3.02
CA ASP A 154 4.77 11.10 -3.47
C ASP A 154 5.87 11.14 -2.41
N LYS A 155 5.68 11.93 -1.35
CA LYS A 155 6.64 12.01 -0.24
C LYS A 155 6.46 10.90 0.81
N TYR A 156 5.39 10.14 0.71
CA TYR A 156 5.08 9.08 1.67
C TYR A 156 5.17 7.72 1.00
N ASP A 157 5.89 6.79 1.62
CA ASP A 157 6.12 5.45 1.08
C ASP A 157 4.93 4.51 1.30
N TYR A 158 3.92 4.96 2.04
CA TYR A 158 2.71 4.21 2.35
C TYR A 158 1.52 4.89 1.70
N PRO A 159 0.50 4.13 1.27
CA PRO A 159 -0.75 4.75 0.84
C PRO A 159 -1.46 5.32 2.05
N LEU A 160 -2.05 6.51 1.89
CA LEU A 160 -2.79 7.16 2.97
C LEU A 160 -4.27 7.18 2.63
N GLN A 161 -5.10 6.78 3.58
CA GLN A 161 -6.54 6.92 3.48
C GLN A 161 -7.03 7.80 4.63
N PHE A 162 -8.13 8.49 4.38
CA PHE A 162 -8.74 9.40 5.34
C PHE A 162 -10.13 8.86 5.67
N THR A 163 -10.37 8.57 6.92
CA THR A 163 -11.57 7.85 7.32
C THR A 163 -12.06 8.35 8.68
N ASN A 164 -13.19 7.79 9.12
CA ASN A 164 -13.74 8.03 10.46
C ASN A 164 -14.02 9.51 10.71
N TYR A 165 -14.61 10.17 9.72
CA TYR A 165 -15.02 11.58 9.83
C TYR A 165 -16.08 11.74 10.92
N ARG A 166 -15.88 12.73 11.78
CA ARG A 166 -16.80 13.05 12.87
C ARG A 166 -17.11 14.54 12.96
#